data_9f0bd4df269c21bea6c604ea5e028f9f
#
_entry.id   9f0bd4df269c21bea6c604ea5e028f9f
#
_cell.length_a   1.000
_cell.length_b   1.000
_cell.length_c   1.000
_cell.angle_alpha   90.00
_cell.angle_beta   90.00
_cell.angle_gamma   90.00
#
_symmetry.space_group_name_H-M   'P 1'
#
loop_
_entity.id
_entity.type
_entity.pdbx_description
1 polymer ?
#
loop_
_entity_poly.entity_id
_entity_poly.type
_entity_poly.pdbx_seq_one_letter_code
_entity_poly.pdbx_strand_id
1 'polypeptide(L)'
;RKMDHNHDGFRDLPKADQINVANKWLYAADNGTQIRWGWKFVQENRLGGMLDYKNSMRDQMREKWDQPGTLYGSKIRNRGANGYFKIGMPVGPSVYDPDEKDEMRSNLAFVADFDHFNENAYFGLNDYKGNENALAMNLMYNHYFTYRSSLIVGAQAQLQYYRESLANNTPWIEAAKSRFYDFDRSEQEVGAYAEYTYAVKDKFSIVAGIRGDYNAFYDKFFVTPRGHIRWNITPSTTLRGSAGLGY
;
A
#
# COMPACT_ATOMS: atom_id res chain seq x y z
N ARG A 1 -30.50 2.27 -1.58
CA ARG A 1 -31.40 1.48 -2.43
C ARG A 1 -31.34 0.03 -1.95
N LYS A 2 -32.48 -0.62 -1.72
CA LYS A 2 -32.54 -2.04 -1.41
C LYS A 2 -32.44 -2.77 -2.75
N MET A 3 -31.34 -3.50 -2.98
CA MET A 3 -31.11 -4.29 -4.20
C MET A 3 -31.00 -5.74 -3.79
N ASP A 4 -31.83 -6.57 -4.38
CA ASP A 4 -31.93 -8.02 -4.17
C ASP A 4 -32.45 -8.61 -5.49
N HIS A 5 -31.53 -8.96 -6.37
CA HIS A 5 -31.85 -9.43 -7.73
C HIS A 5 -32.17 -10.92 -7.75
N ASN A 6 -31.65 -11.67 -6.79
CA ASN A 6 -31.86 -13.11 -6.69
C ASN A 6 -33.02 -13.50 -5.76
N HIS A 7 -33.65 -12.49 -5.10
CA HIS A 7 -34.79 -12.65 -4.21
C HIS A 7 -34.53 -13.57 -3.01
N ASP A 8 -33.30 -13.56 -2.48
CA ASP A 8 -32.92 -14.35 -1.30
C ASP A 8 -33.16 -13.60 0.02
N GLY A 9 -33.62 -12.34 -0.05
CA GLY A 9 -33.88 -11.50 1.11
C GLY A 9 -32.66 -10.78 1.66
N PHE A 10 -31.47 -10.93 1.02
CA PHE A 10 -30.24 -10.22 1.36
C PHE A 10 -29.97 -9.07 0.40
N ARG A 11 -29.14 -8.14 0.84
CA ARG A 11 -28.68 -7.03 0.00
C ARG A 11 -27.53 -7.51 -0.87
N ASP A 12 -27.66 -7.43 -2.19
CA ASP A 12 -26.57 -7.68 -3.14
C ASP A 12 -25.40 -6.72 -2.94
N LEU A 13 -25.72 -5.47 -2.58
CA LEU A 13 -24.73 -4.43 -2.27
C LEU A 13 -25.00 -3.83 -0.90
N PRO A 14 -23.98 -3.69 -0.05
CA PRO A 14 -24.12 -3.02 1.23
C PRO A 14 -24.52 -1.56 1.05
N LYS A 15 -25.28 -1.02 2.00
CA LYS A 15 -25.46 0.42 2.11
C LYS A 15 -24.15 1.02 2.60
N ALA A 16 -23.53 1.87 1.77
CA ALA A 16 -22.26 2.51 2.07
C ALA A 16 -22.39 4.03 2.15
N ASP A 17 -21.68 4.62 3.09
CA ASP A 17 -21.38 6.05 3.16
C ASP A 17 -19.88 6.22 3.36
N GLN A 18 -19.30 7.17 2.62
CA GLN A 18 -17.87 7.42 2.63
C GLN A 18 -17.57 8.92 2.60
N ILE A 19 -16.60 9.31 3.41
CA ILE A 19 -15.96 10.62 3.36
C ILE A 19 -14.49 10.40 3.03
N ASN A 20 -14.00 11.14 2.04
CA ASN A 20 -12.62 11.07 1.60
C ASN A 20 -12.10 12.49 1.40
N VAL A 21 -11.11 12.88 2.18
CA VAL A 21 -10.50 14.21 2.14
C VAL A 21 -9.01 14.05 1.97
N ALA A 22 -8.42 14.80 1.04
CA ALA A 22 -6.98 14.79 0.82
C ALA A 22 -6.49 16.20 0.47
N ASN A 23 -5.27 16.49 0.86
CA ASN A 23 -4.57 17.70 0.43
C ASN A 23 -3.11 17.39 0.12
N LYS A 24 -2.55 18.10 -0.86
CA LYS A 24 -1.19 17.92 -1.35
C LYS A 24 -0.56 19.28 -1.63
N TRP A 25 0.72 19.42 -1.27
CA TRP A 25 1.51 20.61 -1.52
C TRP A 25 2.80 20.26 -2.25
N LEU A 26 3.22 21.20 -3.08
CA LEU A 26 4.50 21.17 -3.75
C LEU A 26 5.19 22.52 -3.51
N TYR A 27 6.42 22.47 -3.03
CA TYR A 27 7.34 23.59 -3.01
C TYR A 27 8.50 23.27 -3.95
N ALA A 28 8.83 24.21 -4.83
CA ALA A 28 9.96 24.11 -5.74
C ALA A 28 10.83 25.36 -5.56
N ALA A 29 12.10 25.14 -5.24
CA ALA A 29 13.08 26.20 -5.08
C ALA A 29 13.88 26.40 -6.38
N ASP A 30 14.43 27.59 -6.57
CA ASP A 30 15.21 27.97 -7.77
C ASP A 30 16.45 27.10 -7.99
N ASN A 31 17.02 26.52 -6.92
CA ASN A 31 18.15 25.60 -6.99
C ASN A 31 17.77 24.18 -7.46
N GLY A 32 16.50 23.93 -7.81
CA GLY A 32 15.95 22.65 -8.24
C GLY A 32 15.49 21.73 -7.10
N THR A 33 15.63 22.14 -5.82
CA THR A 33 15.10 21.39 -4.69
C THR A 33 13.57 21.38 -4.74
N GLN A 34 12.97 20.21 -4.58
CA GLN A 34 11.53 20.04 -4.53
C GLN A 34 11.13 19.35 -3.22
N ILE A 35 10.12 19.91 -2.56
CA ILE A 35 9.51 19.31 -1.37
C ILE A 35 8.04 19.06 -1.69
N ARG A 36 7.60 17.83 -1.46
CA ARG A 36 6.19 17.42 -1.60
C ARG A 36 5.73 16.78 -0.31
N TRP A 37 4.57 17.21 0.16
CA TRP A 37 3.93 16.58 1.31
C TRP A 37 2.43 16.57 1.12
N GLY A 38 1.79 15.71 1.83
CA GLY A 38 0.34 15.64 1.77
C GLY A 38 -0.21 14.70 2.82
N TRP A 39 -1.52 14.76 2.95
CA TRP A 39 -2.27 13.87 3.81
C TRP A 39 -3.59 13.48 3.16
N LYS A 40 -4.11 12.34 3.59
CA LYS A 40 -5.40 11.82 3.18
C LYS A 40 -6.08 11.25 4.40
N PHE A 41 -7.38 11.50 4.51
CA PHE A 41 -8.25 10.87 5.49
C PHE A 41 -9.42 10.19 4.77
N VAL A 42 -9.77 8.99 5.21
CA VAL A 42 -10.92 8.21 4.70
C VAL A 42 -11.71 7.70 5.88
N GLN A 43 -13.02 7.85 5.83
CA GLN A 43 -13.94 7.14 6.69
C GLN A 43 -15.02 6.50 5.82
N GLU A 44 -15.22 5.22 6.02
CA GLU A 44 -16.22 4.44 5.30
C GLU A 44 -17.05 3.63 6.29
N ASN A 45 -18.37 3.60 6.07
CA ASN A 45 -19.28 2.71 6.76
C ASN A 45 -20.03 1.89 5.74
N ARG A 46 -20.09 0.58 5.93
CA ARG A 46 -20.86 -0.36 5.11
C ARG A 46 -21.81 -1.16 5.99
N LEU A 47 -23.09 -1.17 5.64
CA LEU A 47 -24.12 -1.96 6.30
C LEU A 47 -24.68 -2.98 5.33
N GLY A 48 -24.44 -4.26 5.61
CA GLY A 48 -24.90 -5.42 4.85
C GLY A 48 -25.91 -6.25 5.62
N GLY A 49 -26.28 -7.41 5.05
CA GLY A 49 -27.21 -8.36 5.62
C GLY A 49 -28.61 -8.31 4.99
N MET A 50 -29.62 -8.79 5.72
CA MET A 50 -30.98 -8.86 5.22
C MET A 50 -31.54 -7.48 4.89
N LEU A 51 -32.48 -7.43 3.93
CA LEU A 51 -33.03 -6.19 3.37
C LEU A 51 -33.58 -5.23 4.45
N ASP A 52 -34.26 -5.75 5.46
CA ASP A 52 -34.91 -4.97 6.49
C ASP A 52 -34.03 -4.73 7.72
N TYR A 53 -32.83 -5.30 7.75
CA TYR A 53 -31.89 -5.08 8.83
C TYR A 53 -31.44 -3.62 8.92
N LYS A 54 -31.43 -3.11 10.16
CA LYS A 54 -30.91 -1.78 10.51
C LYS A 54 -29.87 -1.93 11.63
N ASN A 55 -28.89 -1.05 11.66
CA ASN A 55 -27.82 -1.09 12.69
C ASN A 55 -28.40 -1.01 14.14
N SER A 56 -29.53 -0.34 14.35
CA SER A 56 -30.22 -0.29 15.66
C SER A 56 -30.80 -1.63 16.12
N MET A 57 -30.85 -2.63 15.24
CA MET A 57 -31.35 -3.97 15.55
C MET A 57 -30.24 -4.93 15.99
N ARG A 58 -29.00 -4.46 16.12
CA ARG A 58 -27.84 -5.31 16.46
C ARG A 58 -28.03 -6.04 17.78
N ASP A 59 -28.45 -5.34 18.83
CA ASP A 59 -28.62 -5.94 20.15
C ASP A 59 -29.76 -6.98 20.13
N GLN A 60 -30.86 -6.69 19.46
CA GLN A 60 -31.96 -7.64 19.25
C GLN A 60 -31.47 -8.89 18.46
N MET A 61 -30.65 -8.70 17.43
CA MET A 61 -30.06 -9.81 16.68
C MET A 61 -29.18 -10.69 17.60
N ARG A 62 -28.43 -10.10 18.53
CA ARG A 62 -27.58 -10.83 19.48
C ARG A 62 -28.37 -11.58 20.54
N GLU A 63 -29.43 -10.98 21.05
CA GLU A 63 -30.28 -11.56 22.10
C GLU A 63 -31.19 -12.67 21.57
N LYS A 64 -31.64 -12.54 20.32
CA LYS A 64 -32.66 -13.43 19.72
C LYS A 64 -32.13 -14.18 18.49
N TRP A 65 -30.81 -14.46 18.43
CA TRP A 65 -30.14 -15.03 17.28
C TRP A 65 -30.74 -16.39 16.82
N ASP A 66 -31.30 -17.16 17.75
CA ASP A 66 -31.91 -18.49 17.55
C ASP A 66 -33.43 -18.45 17.32
N GLN A 67 -34.05 -17.26 17.38
CA GLN A 67 -35.50 -17.12 17.23
C GLN A 67 -35.89 -16.90 15.76
N PRO A 68 -37.01 -17.53 15.33
CA PRO A 68 -37.55 -17.27 14.01
C PRO A 68 -37.82 -15.79 13.76
N GLY A 69 -37.46 -15.29 12.59
CA GLY A 69 -37.67 -13.90 12.19
C GLY A 69 -36.58 -12.93 12.67
N THR A 70 -35.54 -13.39 13.34
CA THR A 70 -34.38 -12.54 13.67
C THR A 70 -33.61 -12.19 12.39
N LEU A 71 -33.41 -10.90 12.18
CA LEU A 71 -32.75 -10.39 10.99
C LEU A 71 -31.23 -10.43 11.15
N TYR A 72 -30.54 -11.07 10.21
CA TYR A 72 -29.07 -11.06 10.14
C TYR A 72 -28.55 -9.74 9.56
N GLY A 73 -27.48 -9.22 10.15
CA GLY A 73 -26.79 -8.03 9.67
C GLY A 73 -25.31 -8.04 9.91
N SER A 74 -24.62 -7.23 9.10
CA SER A 74 -23.19 -6.97 9.23
C SER A 74 -22.91 -5.48 9.06
N LYS A 75 -21.87 -5.01 9.70
CA LYS A 75 -21.38 -3.64 9.52
C LYS A 75 -19.86 -3.62 9.54
N ILE A 76 -19.30 -2.85 8.63
CA ILE A 76 -17.88 -2.56 8.59
C ILE A 76 -17.73 -1.04 8.70
N ARG A 77 -16.85 -0.59 9.57
CA ARG A 77 -16.42 0.81 9.68
C ARG A 77 -14.92 0.88 9.53
N ASN A 78 -14.49 1.51 8.46
CA ASN A 78 -13.09 1.77 8.15
C ASN A 78 -12.75 3.24 8.40
N ARG A 79 -11.59 3.48 8.99
CA ARG A 79 -10.97 4.79 9.11
C ARG A 79 -9.52 4.67 8.74
N GLY A 80 -9.07 5.53 7.83
CA GLY A 80 -7.70 5.58 7.39
C GLY A 80 -7.17 7.00 7.40
N ALA A 81 -5.93 7.16 7.81
CA ALA A 81 -5.18 8.39 7.70
C ALA A 81 -3.81 8.06 7.11
N ASN A 82 -3.45 8.75 6.05
CA ASN A 82 -2.15 8.65 5.40
C ASN A 82 -1.49 10.01 5.39
N GLY A 83 -0.18 10.05 5.61
CA GLY A 83 0.64 11.22 5.46
C GLY A 83 1.93 10.88 4.74
N TYR A 84 2.33 11.67 3.76
CA TYR A 84 3.60 11.48 3.08
C TYR A 84 4.43 12.75 3.01
N PHE A 85 5.73 12.56 2.98
CA PHE A 85 6.73 13.60 2.79
C PHE A 85 7.77 13.11 1.78
N LYS A 86 8.13 13.97 0.83
CA LYS A 86 9.20 13.73 -0.13
C LYS A 86 10.02 15.00 -0.31
N ILE A 87 11.33 14.86 -0.21
CA ILE A 87 12.29 15.90 -0.59
C ILE A 87 13.24 15.33 -1.63
N GLY A 88 13.50 16.09 -2.67
CA GLY A 88 14.51 15.78 -3.68
C GLY A 88 15.35 17.02 -3.94
N MET A 89 16.65 16.86 -3.93
CA MET A 89 17.58 17.94 -4.17
C MET A 89 18.64 17.52 -5.19
N PRO A 90 18.96 18.38 -6.17
CA PRO A 90 20.09 18.14 -7.05
C PRO A 90 21.38 18.27 -6.26
N VAL A 91 22.31 17.34 -6.49
CA VAL A 91 23.63 17.30 -5.84
C VAL A 91 24.69 16.92 -6.86
N GLY A 92 25.88 17.54 -6.71
CA GLY A 92 26.99 17.26 -7.61
C GLY A 92 26.92 18.01 -8.95
N PRO A 93 27.85 17.70 -9.85
CA PRO A 93 27.96 18.34 -11.16
C PRO A 93 26.79 17.90 -12.07
N SER A 94 26.44 18.76 -13.02
CA SER A 94 25.53 18.43 -14.09
C SER A 94 26.25 17.70 -15.24
N VAL A 95 25.50 16.89 -15.96
CA VAL A 95 25.91 16.22 -17.19
C VAL A 95 25.00 16.73 -18.30
N TYR A 96 25.60 17.28 -19.36
CA TYR A 96 24.83 17.76 -20.50
C TYR A 96 24.36 16.60 -21.37
N ASP A 97 23.07 16.57 -21.68
CA ASP A 97 22.45 15.64 -22.62
C ASP A 97 22.32 16.33 -24.00
N PRO A 98 23.09 15.93 -24.99
CA PRO A 98 23.06 16.51 -26.34
C PRO A 98 21.78 16.10 -27.12
N ASP A 99 21.13 15.00 -26.73
CA ASP A 99 19.97 14.48 -27.42
C ASP A 99 18.68 15.23 -26.99
N GLU A 100 18.59 15.62 -25.72
CA GLU A 100 17.47 16.41 -25.17
C GLU A 100 17.81 17.93 -25.05
N LYS A 101 19.07 18.29 -25.21
CA LYS A 101 19.62 19.67 -25.03
C LYS A 101 19.33 20.21 -23.61
N ASP A 102 19.46 19.36 -22.62
CA ASP A 102 19.16 19.67 -21.23
C ASP A 102 20.30 19.20 -20.31
N GLU A 103 20.30 19.67 -19.08
CA GLU A 103 21.26 19.29 -18.04
C GLU A 103 20.65 18.27 -17.07
N MET A 104 21.25 17.10 -17.01
CA MET A 104 20.90 16.07 -16.03
C MET A 104 21.75 16.25 -14.78
N ARG A 105 21.12 16.33 -13.62
CA ARG A 105 21.82 16.46 -12.33
C ARG A 105 21.61 15.24 -11.47
N SER A 106 22.70 14.76 -10.90
CA SER A 106 22.63 13.78 -9.82
C SER A 106 21.76 14.35 -8.69
N ASN A 107 21.00 13.49 -8.05
CA ASN A 107 20.04 13.95 -7.04
C ASN A 107 19.98 13.02 -5.84
N LEU A 108 19.73 13.61 -4.69
CA LEU A 108 19.43 12.92 -3.45
C LEU A 108 17.94 13.09 -3.16
N ALA A 109 17.25 11.99 -2.88
CA ALA A 109 15.85 12.05 -2.51
C ALA A 109 15.57 11.22 -1.26
N PHE A 110 14.70 11.76 -0.41
CA PHE A 110 14.15 11.07 0.75
C PHE A 110 12.63 11.06 0.63
N VAL A 111 12.03 9.90 0.91
CA VAL A 111 10.57 9.71 0.96
C VAL A 111 10.23 9.06 2.27
N ALA A 112 9.22 9.57 2.95
CA ALA A 112 8.59 8.94 4.09
C ALA A 112 7.08 8.91 3.87
N ASP A 113 6.46 7.77 4.20
CA ASP A 113 5.03 7.54 4.11
C ASP A 113 4.56 6.90 5.41
N PHE A 114 3.52 7.45 5.99
CA PHE A 114 2.90 6.95 7.21
C PHE A 114 1.44 6.63 6.95
N ASP A 115 1.02 5.42 7.31
CA ASP A 115 -0.35 4.95 7.25
C ASP A 115 -0.86 4.55 8.63
N HIS A 116 -2.05 4.99 8.94
CA HIS A 116 -2.86 4.49 10.04
C HIS A 116 -4.19 3.99 9.50
N PHE A 117 -4.53 2.74 9.79
CA PHE A 117 -5.79 2.13 9.40
C PHE A 117 -6.46 1.48 10.61
N ASN A 118 -7.77 1.71 10.75
CA ASN A 118 -8.59 1.10 11.78
C ASN A 118 -9.87 0.54 11.16
N GLU A 119 -10.12 -0.73 11.41
CA GLU A 119 -11.36 -1.41 11.05
C GLU A 119 -12.09 -1.86 12.30
N ASN A 120 -13.39 -1.56 12.37
CA ASN A 120 -14.32 -2.12 13.35
C ASN A 120 -15.47 -2.74 12.59
N ALA A 121 -15.61 -4.05 12.69
CA ALA A 121 -16.63 -4.79 11.98
C ALA A 121 -17.41 -5.73 12.91
N TYR A 122 -18.63 -6.06 12.49
CA TYR A 122 -19.34 -7.22 12.99
C TYR A 122 -20.04 -7.96 11.85
N PHE A 123 -20.12 -9.26 11.99
CA PHE A 123 -20.78 -10.16 11.05
C PHE A 123 -21.70 -11.09 11.87
N GLY A 124 -22.99 -10.74 11.92
CA GLY A 124 -23.91 -11.41 12.84
C GLY A 124 -23.45 -11.23 14.29
N LEU A 125 -23.12 -12.33 14.94
CA LEU A 125 -22.69 -12.36 16.34
C LEU A 125 -21.18 -12.05 16.54
N ASN A 126 -20.40 -12.18 15.49
CA ASN A 126 -18.94 -12.08 15.57
C ASN A 126 -18.46 -10.64 15.41
N ASP A 127 -17.52 -10.22 16.23
CA ASP A 127 -16.89 -8.91 16.20
C ASP A 127 -15.44 -9.03 15.75
N TYR A 128 -15.01 -8.11 14.87
CA TYR A 128 -13.65 -7.94 14.46
C TYR A 128 -13.19 -6.49 14.70
N LYS A 129 -11.98 -6.35 15.20
CA LYS A 129 -11.29 -5.06 15.30
C LYS A 129 -9.87 -5.23 14.78
N GLY A 130 -9.49 -4.37 13.85
CA GLY A 130 -8.14 -4.30 13.29
C GLY A 130 -7.59 -2.89 13.44
N ASN A 131 -6.32 -2.80 13.75
CA ASN A 131 -5.56 -1.57 13.78
C ASN A 131 -4.19 -1.81 13.17
N GLU A 132 -3.81 -0.99 12.20
CA GLU A 132 -2.52 -1.02 11.54
C GLU A 132 -1.88 0.36 11.61
N ASN A 133 -0.58 0.38 11.92
CA ASN A 133 0.28 1.53 11.74
C ASN A 133 1.46 1.10 10.90
N ALA A 134 1.72 1.80 9.82
CA ALA A 134 2.82 1.53 8.92
C ALA A 134 3.65 2.80 8.70
N LEU A 135 4.97 2.65 8.66
CA LEU A 135 5.92 3.69 8.29
C LEU A 135 6.88 3.10 7.26
N ALA A 136 6.92 3.68 6.08
CA ALA A 136 7.89 3.37 5.05
C ALA A 136 8.80 4.57 4.82
N MET A 137 10.11 4.31 4.74
CA MET A 137 11.13 5.33 4.48
C MET A 137 12.05 4.83 3.37
N ASN A 138 12.44 5.73 2.48
CA ASN A 138 13.36 5.43 1.40
C ASN A 138 14.30 6.62 1.19
N LEU A 139 15.60 6.36 1.25
CA LEU A 139 16.66 7.30 0.90
C LEU A 139 17.32 6.79 -0.37
N MET A 140 17.39 7.63 -1.39
CA MET A 140 17.97 7.26 -2.68
C MET A 140 18.88 8.35 -3.22
N TYR A 141 19.99 7.93 -3.80
CA TYR A 141 20.91 8.76 -4.54
C TYR A 141 21.00 8.28 -5.98
N ASN A 142 20.69 9.17 -6.93
CA ASN A 142 20.83 8.92 -8.35
C ASN A 142 22.05 9.69 -8.87
N HIS A 143 23.04 8.96 -9.38
CA HIS A 143 24.25 9.51 -9.95
C HIS A 143 24.28 9.34 -11.48
N TYR A 144 24.49 10.42 -12.19
CA TYR A 144 24.73 10.40 -13.63
C TYR A 144 26.22 10.40 -13.92
N PHE A 145 26.75 9.30 -14.49
CA PHE A 145 28.12 9.23 -14.99
C PHE A 145 28.25 9.94 -16.34
N THR A 146 27.24 9.74 -17.18
CA THR A 146 27.11 10.37 -18.50
C THR A 146 25.60 10.56 -18.76
N TYR A 147 25.26 11.28 -19.82
CA TYR A 147 23.87 11.40 -20.27
C TYR A 147 23.22 10.06 -20.67
N ARG A 148 24.02 9.00 -20.85
CA ARG A 148 23.53 7.65 -21.17
C ARG A 148 23.58 6.68 -20.02
N SER A 149 24.29 7.00 -18.96
CA SER A 149 24.50 6.05 -17.86
C SER A 149 24.28 6.68 -16.50
N SER A 150 23.49 6.00 -15.69
CA SER A 150 23.22 6.40 -14.31
C SER A 150 23.20 5.19 -13.37
N LEU A 151 23.45 5.47 -12.11
CA LEU A 151 23.37 4.51 -11.01
C LEU A 151 22.48 5.09 -9.92
N ILE A 152 21.46 4.35 -9.55
CA ILE A 152 20.65 4.62 -8.35
C ILE A 152 21.12 3.68 -7.26
N VAL A 153 21.46 4.21 -6.10
CA VAL A 153 21.65 3.45 -4.88
C VAL A 153 20.68 3.94 -3.82
N GLY A 154 20.15 3.05 -3.01
CA GLY A 154 19.22 3.45 -1.98
C GLY A 154 19.12 2.46 -0.83
N ALA A 155 18.53 2.95 0.24
CA ALA A 155 18.17 2.18 1.42
C ALA A 155 16.72 2.44 1.78
N GLN A 156 16.03 1.38 2.19
CA GLN A 156 14.62 1.41 2.58
C GLN A 156 14.45 0.80 3.96
N ALA A 157 13.54 1.36 4.74
CA ALA A 157 13.04 0.74 5.96
C ALA A 157 11.51 0.75 5.93
N GLN A 158 10.91 -0.34 6.35
CA GLN A 158 9.47 -0.50 6.50
C GLN A 158 9.17 -1.07 7.87
N LEU A 159 8.32 -0.39 8.62
CA LEU A 159 7.89 -0.77 9.96
C LEU A 159 6.38 -0.88 9.93
N GLN A 160 5.85 -2.04 10.31
CA GLN A 160 4.41 -2.29 10.35
C GLN A 160 4.05 -2.88 11.69
N TYR A 161 3.01 -2.36 12.29
CA TYR A 161 2.47 -2.82 13.54
C TYR A 161 0.98 -3.09 13.38
N TYR A 162 0.60 -4.33 13.63
CA TYR A 162 -0.77 -4.82 13.55
C TYR A 162 -1.28 -5.20 14.94
N ARG A 163 -2.48 -4.78 15.22
CA ARG A 163 -3.27 -5.24 16.36
C ARG A 163 -4.63 -5.66 15.88
N GLU A 164 -4.94 -6.94 16.01
CA GLU A 164 -6.18 -7.51 15.53
C GLU A 164 -6.83 -8.31 16.65
N SER A 165 -8.14 -8.18 16.79
CA SER A 165 -8.91 -9.03 17.68
C SER A 165 -10.18 -9.53 17.01
N LEU A 166 -10.48 -10.81 17.20
CA LEU A 166 -11.69 -11.47 16.74
C LEU A 166 -12.42 -12.05 17.93
N ALA A 167 -13.65 -11.63 18.15
CA ALA A 167 -14.56 -12.24 19.11
C ALA A 167 -15.57 -13.12 18.35
N ASN A 168 -15.46 -14.43 18.52
CA ASN A 168 -16.39 -15.39 17.95
C ASN A 168 -17.46 -15.70 19.01
N ASN A 169 -18.64 -15.12 18.86
CA ASN A 169 -19.76 -15.28 19.79
C ASN A 169 -20.81 -16.30 19.28
N THR A 170 -20.44 -17.15 18.34
CA THR A 170 -21.33 -18.16 17.75
C THR A 170 -21.60 -19.28 18.76
N PRO A 171 -22.85 -19.49 19.22
CA PRO A 171 -23.15 -20.35 20.38
C PRO A 171 -22.87 -21.84 20.21
N TRP A 172 -22.98 -22.37 18.97
CA TRP A 172 -22.68 -23.79 18.70
C TRP A 172 -21.21 -24.15 18.65
N ILE A 173 -20.33 -23.18 18.87
CA ILE A 173 -18.90 -23.44 19.05
C ILE A 173 -18.61 -23.62 20.55
N GLU A 174 -19.28 -24.55 21.20
CA GLU A 174 -19.03 -24.87 22.63
C GLU A 174 -17.62 -25.38 22.88
N ALA A 175 -17.05 -26.08 21.91
CA ALA A 175 -15.71 -26.67 22.02
C ALA A 175 -14.58 -25.67 21.72
N ALA A 176 -14.85 -24.49 21.25
CA ALA A 176 -13.83 -23.52 20.97
C ALA A 176 -13.25 -23.01 22.29
N LYS A 177 -12.09 -23.53 22.66
CA LYS A 177 -11.32 -23.16 23.85
C LYS A 177 -10.94 -21.66 23.88
N SER A 178 -11.20 -20.94 22.81
CA SER A 178 -11.01 -19.50 22.71
C SER A 178 -12.12 -18.88 21.90
N ARG A 179 -12.92 -18.02 22.49
CA ARG A 179 -13.87 -17.15 21.82
C ARG A 179 -13.22 -15.83 21.37
N PHE A 180 -12.03 -15.57 21.86
CA PHE A 180 -11.27 -14.36 21.58
C PHE A 180 -9.91 -14.76 21.00
N TYR A 181 -9.55 -14.14 19.90
CA TYR A 181 -8.26 -14.27 19.26
C TYR A 181 -7.67 -12.89 19.15
N ASP A 182 -6.49 -12.71 19.73
CA ASP A 182 -5.69 -11.49 19.60
C ASP A 182 -4.45 -11.82 18.77
N PHE A 183 -4.21 -11.01 17.74
CA PHE A 183 -3.11 -11.18 16.80
C PHE A 183 -2.31 -9.89 16.74
N ASP A 184 -1.47 -9.68 17.73
CA ASP A 184 -0.53 -8.57 17.72
C ASP A 184 0.75 -9.02 17.02
N ARG A 185 1.17 -8.28 15.99
CA ARG A 185 2.44 -8.54 15.33
C ARG A 185 3.12 -7.25 14.91
N SER A 186 4.45 -7.29 14.91
CA SER A 186 5.30 -6.24 14.39
C SER A 186 6.15 -6.82 13.26
N GLU A 187 6.11 -6.19 12.11
CA GLU A 187 6.92 -6.55 10.96
C GLU A 187 7.89 -5.42 10.67
N GLN A 188 9.17 -5.76 10.58
CA GLN A 188 10.23 -4.81 10.30
C GLN A 188 11.08 -5.35 9.15
N GLU A 189 11.26 -4.52 8.14
CA GLU A 189 12.08 -4.83 7.00
C GLU A 189 13.03 -3.68 6.70
N VAL A 190 14.28 -4.01 6.46
CA VAL A 190 15.29 -3.06 6.01
C VAL A 190 15.98 -3.62 4.78
N GLY A 191 16.21 -2.78 3.80
CA GLY A 191 16.82 -3.19 2.55
C GLY A 191 17.71 -2.13 1.94
N ALA A 192 18.61 -2.58 1.09
CA ALA A 192 19.44 -1.72 0.25
C ALA A 192 19.41 -2.22 -1.19
N TYR A 193 19.53 -1.31 -2.12
CA TYR A 193 19.49 -1.63 -3.54
C TYR A 193 20.44 -0.77 -4.36
N ALA A 194 20.83 -1.33 -5.51
CA ALA A 194 21.54 -0.60 -6.54
C ALA A 194 20.95 -0.97 -7.92
N GLU A 195 20.78 0.02 -8.77
CA GLU A 195 20.28 -0.16 -10.13
C GLU A 195 21.07 0.70 -11.10
N TYR A 196 21.67 0.06 -12.09
CA TYR A 196 22.40 0.71 -13.16
C TYR A 196 21.54 0.77 -14.42
N THR A 197 21.47 1.94 -15.01
CA THR A 197 20.78 2.19 -16.27
C THR A 197 21.79 2.65 -17.32
N TYR A 198 21.74 2.03 -18.50
CA TYR A 198 22.40 2.51 -19.70
C TYR A 198 21.36 2.64 -20.83
N ALA A 199 21.28 3.82 -21.42
CA ALA A 199 20.29 4.11 -22.45
C ALA A 199 20.93 4.90 -23.63
N VAL A 200 20.62 4.48 -24.85
CA VAL A 200 20.85 5.23 -26.07
C VAL A 200 19.50 5.60 -26.64
N LYS A 201 19.19 6.89 -26.69
CA LYS A 201 17.91 7.43 -27.14
C LYS A 201 17.43 6.72 -28.41
N ASP A 202 16.15 6.32 -28.40
CA ASP A 202 15.45 5.66 -29.50
C ASP A 202 16.05 4.34 -30.02
N LYS A 203 17.13 3.85 -29.43
CA LYS A 203 17.81 2.63 -29.91
C LYS A 203 17.79 1.50 -28.89
N PHE A 204 18.33 1.74 -27.71
CA PHE A 204 18.61 0.69 -26.76
C PHE A 204 18.57 1.18 -25.33
N SER A 205 18.05 0.37 -24.43
CA SER A 205 18.10 0.62 -22.99
C SER A 205 18.27 -0.70 -22.24
N ILE A 206 19.18 -0.73 -21.29
CA ILE A 206 19.35 -1.82 -20.33
C ILE A 206 19.26 -1.25 -18.91
N VAL A 207 18.57 -1.96 -18.04
CA VAL A 207 18.52 -1.71 -16.61
C VAL A 207 18.89 -2.99 -15.90
N ALA A 208 19.86 -2.94 -15.00
CA ALA A 208 20.27 -4.06 -14.17
C ALA A 208 20.29 -3.62 -12.71
N GLY A 209 19.62 -4.36 -11.86
CA GLY A 209 19.51 -4.03 -10.45
C GLY A 209 19.65 -5.24 -9.54
N ILE A 210 20.09 -4.97 -8.33
CA ILE A 210 20.11 -5.94 -7.23
C ILE A 210 19.57 -5.28 -5.97
N ARG A 211 18.80 -6.02 -5.21
CA ARG A 211 18.27 -5.59 -3.93
C ARG A 211 18.48 -6.68 -2.89
N GLY A 212 18.87 -6.31 -1.69
CA GLY A 212 18.96 -7.18 -0.53
C GLY A 212 18.07 -6.64 0.59
N ASP A 213 17.23 -7.50 1.16
CA ASP A 213 16.30 -7.17 2.23
C ASP A 213 16.46 -8.14 3.38
N TYR A 214 16.44 -7.62 4.60
CA TYR A 214 16.33 -8.40 5.81
C TYR A 214 14.95 -8.16 6.43
N ASN A 215 14.18 -9.22 6.60
CA ASN A 215 12.88 -9.19 7.23
C ASN A 215 12.99 -9.80 8.63
N ALA A 216 12.81 -8.97 9.66
CA ALA A 216 12.99 -9.40 11.06
C ALA A 216 11.87 -10.34 11.54
N PHE A 217 10.68 -10.30 10.95
CA PHE A 217 9.58 -11.19 11.32
C PHE A 217 9.85 -12.64 10.91
N TYR A 218 10.45 -12.85 9.74
CA TYR A 218 10.85 -14.17 9.25
C TYR A 218 12.27 -14.56 9.65
N ASP A 219 13.05 -13.63 10.19
CA ASP A 219 14.49 -13.78 10.45
C ASP A 219 15.22 -14.28 9.20
N LYS A 220 14.97 -13.63 8.06
CA LYS A 220 15.51 -14.04 6.75
C LYS A 220 16.04 -12.87 5.95
N PHE A 221 17.08 -13.19 5.20
CA PHE A 221 17.65 -12.30 4.19
C PHE A 221 17.26 -12.76 2.78
N PHE A 222 16.82 -11.81 1.95
CA PHE A 222 16.40 -12.05 0.58
C PHE A 222 17.28 -11.25 -0.37
N VAL A 223 17.59 -11.82 -1.53
CA VAL A 223 18.31 -11.13 -2.61
C VAL A 223 17.51 -11.24 -3.89
N THR A 224 17.19 -10.11 -4.48
CA THR A 224 16.34 -10.03 -5.66
C THR A 224 17.06 -9.28 -6.79
N PRO A 225 17.80 -9.98 -7.67
CA PRO A 225 18.33 -9.41 -8.89
C PRO A 225 17.20 -9.20 -9.90
N ARG A 226 17.33 -8.14 -10.72
CA ARG A 226 16.43 -7.85 -11.83
C ARG A 226 17.15 -7.26 -13.02
N GLY A 227 16.63 -7.53 -14.21
CA GLY A 227 17.17 -6.98 -15.44
C GLY A 227 16.07 -6.71 -16.46
N HIS A 228 16.20 -5.61 -17.18
CA HIS A 228 15.31 -5.23 -18.27
C HIS A 228 16.15 -4.78 -19.46
N ILE A 229 15.70 -5.17 -20.65
CA ILE A 229 16.28 -4.73 -21.92
C ILE A 229 15.16 -4.24 -22.84
N ARG A 230 15.41 -3.14 -23.51
CA ARG A 230 14.60 -2.64 -24.61
C ARG A 230 15.53 -2.37 -25.79
N TRP A 231 15.19 -2.89 -26.95
CA TRP A 231 15.93 -2.68 -28.16
C TRP A 231 15.00 -2.38 -29.34
N ASN A 232 15.11 -1.18 -29.86
CA ASN A 232 14.41 -0.76 -31.06
C ASN A 232 15.26 -1.21 -32.28
N ILE A 233 14.91 -2.36 -32.85
CA ILE A 233 15.62 -2.96 -33.98
C ILE A 233 15.40 -2.11 -35.24
N THR A 234 14.16 -1.62 -35.41
CA THR A 234 13.78 -0.67 -36.46
C THR A 234 12.86 0.40 -35.84
N PRO A 235 12.54 1.50 -36.53
CA PRO A 235 11.57 2.48 -36.04
C PRO A 235 10.19 1.89 -35.70
N SER A 236 9.83 0.76 -36.33
CA SER A 236 8.53 0.08 -36.11
C SER A 236 8.63 -1.21 -35.31
N THR A 237 9.84 -1.67 -34.95
CA THR A 237 10.03 -2.96 -34.27
C THR A 237 10.83 -2.79 -32.99
N THR A 238 10.22 -3.13 -31.86
CA THR A 238 10.86 -3.08 -30.55
C THR A 238 10.88 -4.47 -29.91
N LEU A 239 12.05 -4.94 -29.51
CA LEU A 239 12.24 -6.10 -28.65
C LEU A 239 12.31 -5.65 -27.18
N ARG A 240 11.62 -6.35 -26.28
CA ARG A 240 11.70 -6.15 -24.84
C ARG A 240 11.86 -7.48 -24.13
N GLY A 241 12.72 -7.51 -23.12
CA GLY A 241 12.91 -8.65 -22.25
C GLY A 241 13.07 -8.21 -20.81
N SER A 242 12.58 -9.02 -19.87
CA SER A 242 12.79 -8.81 -18.45
C SER A 242 12.95 -10.14 -17.74
N ALA A 243 13.82 -10.16 -16.74
CA ALA A 243 14.00 -11.29 -15.83
C ALA A 243 14.29 -10.76 -14.43
N GLY A 244 13.87 -11.50 -13.42
CA GLY A 244 14.11 -11.15 -12.02
C GLY A 244 13.67 -12.26 -11.09
N LEU A 245 14.18 -12.21 -9.86
CA LEU A 245 13.72 -13.02 -8.76
C LEU A 245 12.83 -12.18 -7.83
N GLY A 246 11.87 -12.83 -7.21
CA GLY A 246 11.01 -12.28 -6.16
C GLY A 246 10.97 -13.21 -4.95
N TYR A 247 10.51 -12.72 -3.81
CA TYR A 247 10.27 -13.51 -2.57
C TYR A 247 8.88 -13.21 -2.03
#